data_ecf3919f6f931f81937e847b08a72fd6
#
_entry.id   ecf3919f6f931f81937e847b08a72fd6
#
_cell.length_a   1.000
_cell.length_b   1.000
_cell.length_c   1.000
_cell.angle_alpha   90.00
_cell.angle_beta   90.00
_cell.angle_gamma   90.00
#
_symmetry.space_group_name_H-M   'P 1'
#
loop_
_entity.id
_entity.type
_entity.pdbx_description
1 polymer ?
#
loop_
_entity_poly.entity_id
_entity_poly.type
_entity_poly.pdbx_seq_one_letter_code
_entity_poly.pdbx_strand_id
1 'polypeptide(L)'
;MKKFFTSVAVCAAAAIALTGCGDDKAKEPAKTASADTTITVGATPVPHADILNFIAPQMKKQGVTLKVLEFSDYVKPNMALADKEIDANFFQHKPYLDSFAKERGLKLSSLVAVHIEPMGVYSKKFKDVKSVPDGAKIAIPNDPTNGGRALRVLADAGIFGLKDGVGVNGTPADIVNNAKNVKILEMEAAVLPRTLDDVDYAVINSNFALSVGLNPTKDSLFTEAKDSPYANIVAVRADDNREVLQKLKSAITSPAVRDFILEKYKGSVVPAF
;
A
#
# COMPACT_ATOMS: atom_id res chain seq x y z
N MET A 1 66.02 -14.30 37.33
CA MET A 1 66.91 -13.51 38.20
C MET A 1 66.23 -12.20 38.54
N LYS A 2 66.23 -11.87 39.88
CA LYS A 2 66.00 -10.59 40.52
C LYS A 2 64.64 -9.95 40.30
N LYS A 3 63.72 -9.95 41.23
CA LYS A 3 63.62 -9.47 42.64
C LYS A 3 63.30 -7.98 42.73
N PHE A 4 62.17 -7.70 43.42
CA PHE A 4 61.89 -6.75 44.53
C PHE A 4 61.53 -5.30 44.10
N PHE A 5 60.66 -4.53 44.69
CA PHE A 5 60.18 -4.42 46.06
C PHE A 5 58.86 -3.65 46.16
N THR A 6 58.08 -3.96 47.13
CA THR A 6 56.97 -3.40 47.86
C THR A 6 57.14 -1.94 48.27
N SER A 7 56.09 -1.14 48.37
CA SER A 7 55.86 -0.24 49.50
C SER A 7 54.39 0.17 49.64
N VAL A 8 53.88 -0.13 50.84
CA VAL A 8 52.63 0.26 51.45
C VAL A 8 52.82 1.62 52.11
N ALA A 9 51.81 2.52 52.00
CA ALA A 9 51.63 3.63 52.92
C ALA A 9 50.14 3.81 53.22
N VAL A 10 49.79 3.50 54.44
CA VAL A 10 48.55 3.81 55.14
C VAL A 10 48.68 5.18 55.72
N CYS A 11 47.67 6.05 55.60
CA CYS A 11 47.38 7.12 56.53
C CYS A 11 45.89 7.32 56.71
N ALA A 12 45.50 7.37 57.95
CA ALA A 12 44.13 7.36 58.48
C ALA A 12 43.54 8.77 58.65
N ALA A 13 42.25 8.77 58.60
CA ALA A 13 41.25 9.53 59.42
C ALA A 13 41.27 11.07 59.47
N ALA A 14 40.13 11.66 59.11
CA ALA A 14 39.40 12.57 60.00
C ALA A 14 37.96 12.78 59.51
N ALA A 15 37.02 12.43 60.35
CA ALA A 15 35.60 12.71 60.21
C ALA A 15 35.31 14.20 60.61
N ILE A 16 34.53 14.90 59.79
CA ILE A 16 33.82 16.10 60.23
C ILE A 16 32.39 15.97 59.72
N ALA A 17 31.45 15.81 60.66
CA ALA A 17 30.02 15.88 60.43
C ALA A 17 29.63 17.36 60.38
N LEU A 18 28.92 17.75 59.31
CA LEU A 18 28.14 19.00 59.29
C LEU A 18 26.75 18.64 58.69
N THR A 19 25.77 18.71 59.63
CA THR A 19 24.34 18.68 59.36
C THR A 19 23.95 19.93 58.57
N GLY A 20 23.37 19.76 57.41
CA GLY A 20 22.71 20.79 56.61
C GLY A 20 21.39 20.25 56.10
N CYS A 21 20.27 20.64 56.71
CA CYS A 21 18.94 20.51 56.14
C CYS A 21 18.85 21.32 54.85
N GLY A 22 18.46 20.68 53.75
CA GLY A 22 18.22 21.34 52.49
C GLY A 22 17.28 20.49 51.64
N ASP A 23 16.13 21.01 51.34
CA ASP A 23 14.98 20.53 50.58
C ASP A 23 15.26 19.42 49.56
N ASP A 24 14.72 18.25 49.83
CA ASP A 24 14.53 17.17 48.82
C ASP A 24 13.46 17.60 47.81
N LYS A 25 13.82 18.39 46.82
CA LYS A 25 13.11 18.38 45.53
C LYS A 25 13.48 17.10 44.81
N ALA A 26 12.58 16.11 44.88
CA ALA A 26 12.62 14.94 44.04
C ALA A 26 12.79 15.41 42.59
N LYS A 27 13.96 15.17 42.00
CA LYS A 27 14.16 15.26 40.55
C LYS A 27 13.28 14.19 39.93
N GLU A 28 12.18 14.61 39.29
CA GLU A 28 11.48 13.75 38.31
C GLU A 28 12.54 13.13 37.41
N PRO A 29 12.44 11.79 37.15
CA PRO A 29 13.34 11.16 36.22
C PRO A 29 13.12 11.85 34.85
N ALA A 30 14.18 12.48 34.34
CA ALA A 30 14.19 13.04 33.01
C ALA A 30 13.68 11.94 32.04
N LYS A 31 12.52 12.18 31.43
CA LYS A 31 12.02 11.36 30.30
C LYS A 31 13.14 11.34 29.29
N THR A 32 13.89 10.25 29.24
CA THR A 32 14.84 9.98 28.15
C THR A 32 14.02 10.08 26.87
N ALA A 33 14.25 11.10 26.07
CA ALA A 33 13.69 11.24 24.75
C ALA A 33 14.12 9.96 23.98
N SER A 34 13.17 9.06 23.75
CA SER A 34 13.46 7.89 22.92
C SER A 34 13.91 8.42 21.55
N ALA A 35 15.07 7.97 21.08
CA ALA A 35 15.56 8.34 19.75
C ALA A 35 14.44 8.11 18.73
N ASP A 36 14.15 9.13 17.91
CA ASP A 36 13.13 9.04 16.86
C ASP A 36 13.39 7.81 15.97
N THR A 37 12.44 6.88 15.94
CA THR A 37 12.52 5.71 15.06
C THR A 37 12.10 6.13 13.65
N THR A 38 12.95 5.87 12.65
CA THR A 38 12.59 6.11 11.25
C THR A 38 12.10 4.82 10.61
N ILE A 39 10.98 4.87 9.87
CA ILE A 39 10.54 3.80 8.97
C ILE A 39 10.35 4.34 7.55
N THR A 40 10.69 3.53 6.57
CA THR A 40 10.47 3.83 5.14
C THR A 40 9.35 2.97 4.60
N VAL A 41 8.33 3.59 4.02
CA VAL A 41 7.18 2.90 3.41
C VAL A 41 7.14 3.19 1.92
N GLY A 42 7.22 2.13 1.11
CA GLY A 42 7.06 2.23 -0.34
C GLY A 42 5.58 2.36 -0.71
N ALA A 43 5.24 3.28 -1.61
CA ALA A 43 3.86 3.53 -2.00
C ALA A 43 3.75 3.97 -3.46
N THR A 44 2.60 3.78 -4.11
CA THR A 44 2.26 4.55 -5.32
C THR A 44 1.77 5.94 -4.93
N PRO A 45 1.93 6.97 -5.81
CA PRO A 45 1.65 8.36 -5.44
C PRO A 45 0.24 8.57 -4.87
N VAL A 46 -0.79 8.17 -5.60
CA VAL A 46 -2.21 8.38 -5.27
C VAL A 46 -2.94 7.03 -5.25
N PRO A 47 -3.76 6.75 -4.25
CA PRO A 47 -4.04 7.48 -3.02
C PRO A 47 -3.03 7.17 -1.89
N HIS A 48 -2.11 6.24 -2.09
CA HIS A 48 -1.31 5.59 -1.07
C HIS A 48 -0.33 6.55 -0.38
N ALA A 49 0.54 7.24 -1.15
CA ALA A 49 1.45 8.23 -0.58
C ALA A 49 0.71 9.41 0.03
N ASP A 50 -0.42 9.83 -0.54
CA ASP A 50 -1.28 10.85 0.05
C ASP A 50 -1.74 10.50 1.47
N ILE A 51 -2.21 9.25 1.67
CA ILE A 51 -2.66 8.76 2.98
C ILE A 51 -1.49 8.66 3.96
N LEU A 52 -0.32 8.18 3.52
CA LEU A 52 0.89 8.12 4.35
C LEU A 52 1.37 9.53 4.76
N ASN A 53 1.37 10.48 3.83
CA ASN A 53 1.74 11.86 4.10
C ASN A 53 0.75 12.54 5.08
N PHE A 54 -0.54 12.20 5.00
CA PHE A 54 -1.55 12.68 5.94
C PHE A 54 -1.27 12.23 7.38
N ILE A 55 -0.84 10.98 7.60
CA ILE A 55 -0.55 10.46 8.94
C ILE A 55 0.86 10.81 9.45
N ALA A 56 1.79 11.24 8.58
CA ALA A 56 3.18 11.48 8.96
C ALA A 56 3.35 12.46 10.14
N PRO A 57 2.61 13.60 10.24
CA PRO A 57 2.67 14.49 11.39
C PRO A 57 2.21 13.84 12.69
N GLN A 58 1.21 12.97 12.65
CA GLN A 58 0.73 12.22 13.81
C GLN A 58 1.77 11.21 14.28
N MET A 59 2.39 10.47 13.37
CA MET A 59 3.46 9.52 13.70
C MET A 59 4.68 10.22 14.30
N LYS A 60 5.02 11.40 13.78
CA LYS A 60 6.12 12.23 14.34
C LYS A 60 5.90 12.60 15.80
N LYS A 61 4.65 12.95 16.20
CA LYS A 61 4.28 13.20 17.59
C LYS A 61 4.45 11.96 18.49
N GLN A 62 4.47 10.75 17.91
CA GLN A 62 4.69 9.48 18.60
C GLN A 62 6.16 9.02 18.56
N GLY A 63 7.10 9.89 18.14
CA GLY A 63 8.52 9.59 18.03
C GLY A 63 8.86 8.73 16.80
N VAL A 64 8.00 8.74 15.76
CA VAL A 64 8.24 7.98 14.51
C VAL A 64 8.35 8.92 13.31
N THR A 65 9.49 8.93 12.67
CA THR A 65 9.68 9.60 11.36
C THR A 65 9.29 8.67 10.24
N LEU A 66 8.19 8.99 9.55
CA LEU A 66 7.73 8.25 8.39
C LEU A 66 8.37 8.84 7.12
N LYS A 67 9.12 8.01 6.38
CA LYS A 67 9.64 8.33 5.04
C LYS A 67 8.80 7.60 4.02
N VAL A 68 8.26 8.31 3.03
CA VAL A 68 7.51 7.74 1.92
C VAL A 68 8.42 7.67 0.70
N LEU A 69 8.58 6.47 0.13
CA LEU A 69 9.32 6.23 -1.11
C LEU A 69 8.31 5.88 -2.20
N GLU A 70 8.20 6.73 -3.21
CA GLU A 70 7.22 6.53 -4.28
C GLU A 70 7.74 5.58 -5.37
N PHE A 71 6.84 4.70 -5.83
CA PHE A 71 7.05 3.75 -6.91
C PHE A 71 5.98 3.95 -7.99
N SER A 72 6.37 3.75 -9.24
CA SER A 72 5.50 3.91 -10.42
C SER A 72 5.03 2.58 -11.03
N ASP A 73 5.38 1.45 -10.40
CA ASP A 73 5.02 0.10 -10.86
C ASP A 73 4.63 -0.82 -9.68
N TYR A 74 4.13 -2.02 -9.98
CA TYR A 74 3.67 -2.96 -8.97
C TYR A 74 4.69 -4.06 -8.60
N VAL A 75 5.84 -4.13 -9.28
CA VAL A 75 6.86 -5.18 -9.05
C VAL A 75 7.86 -4.75 -7.99
N LYS A 76 8.44 -3.56 -8.17
CA LYS A 76 9.54 -3.07 -7.33
C LYS A 76 9.20 -2.94 -5.86
N PRO A 77 7.99 -2.48 -5.42
CA PRO A 77 7.74 -2.29 -4.00
C PRO A 77 7.83 -3.59 -3.17
N ASN A 78 7.40 -4.73 -3.72
CA ASN A 78 7.51 -6.01 -3.02
C ASN A 78 8.95 -6.54 -3.01
N MET A 79 9.71 -6.31 -4.07
CA MET A 79 11.14 -6.66 -4.11
C MET A 79 11.91 -5.82 -3.10
N ALA A 80 11.75 -4.50 -3.09
CA ALA A 80 12.39 -3.60 -2.13
C ALA A 80 12.04 -3.95 -0.66
N LEU A 81 10.79 -4.40 -0.40
CA LEU A 81 10.40 -4.87 0.92
C LEU A 81 11.11 -6.18 1.32
N ALA A 82 11.18 -7.14 0.39
CA ALA A 82 11.87 -8.41 0.62
C ALA A 82 13.38 -8.21 0.84
N ASP A 83 13.99 -7.30 0.07
CA ASP A 83 15.42 -6.97 0.12
C ASP A 83 15.78 -6.04 1.29
N LYS A 84 14.81 -5.66 2.13
CA LYS A 84 14.96 -4.79 3.31
C LYS A 84 15.37 -3.34 2.98
N GLU A 85 15.16 -2.88 1.77
CA GLU A 85 15.37 -1.48 1.35
C GLU A 85 14.29 -0.57 1.92
N ILE A 86 13.09 -1.12 2.17
CA ILE A 86 11.97 -0.46 2.84
C ILE A 86 11.42 -1.34 3.97
N ASP A 87 10.69 -0.73 4.91
CA ASP A 87 10.14 -1.41 6.09
C ASP A 87 8.74 -1.98 5.87
N ALA A 88 7.96 -1.32 5.02
CA ALA A 88 6.61 -1.70 4.62
C ALA A 88 6.33 -1.20 3.21
N ASN A 89 5.28 -1.70 2.57
CA ASN A 89 4.74 -1.07 1.39
C ASN A 89 3.21 -0.94 1.45
N PHE A 90 2.70 0.03 0.70
CA PHE A 90 1.27 0.34 0.60
C PHE A 90 0.97 0.73 -0.84
N PHE A 91 0.48 -0.22 -1.66
CA PHE A 91 0.21 -0.02 -3.09
C PHE A 91 -0.68 -1.11 -3.71
N GLN A 92 -0.95 -2.19 -2.96
CA GLN A 92 -1.49 -3.45 -3.49
C GLN A 92 -2.66 -3.96 -2.66
N HIS A 93 -3.51 -4.76 -3.29
CA HIS A 93 -4.52 -5.55 -2.60
C HIS A 93 -3.99 -6.94 -2.20
N LYS A 94 -4.66 -7.57 -1.24
CA LYS A 94 -4.21 -8.85 -0.70
C LYS A 94 -4.07 -9.97 -1.73
N PRO A 95 -5.00 -10.21 -2.70
CA PRO A 95 -4.81 -11.22 -3.73
C PRO A 95 -3.53 -11.03 -4.57
N TYR A 96 -3.14 -9.77 -4.86
CA TYR A 96 -1.89 -9.49 -5.56
C TYR A 96 -0.67 -9.88 -4.71
N LEU A 97 -0.65 -9.47 -3.43
CA LEU A 97 0.44 -9.85 -2.51
C LEU A 97 0.59 -11.37 -2.45
N ASP A 98 -0.51 -12.11 -2.27
CA ASP A 98 -0.50 -13.56 -2.11
C ASP A 98 0.05 -14.26 -3.37
N SER A 99 -0.41 -13.84 -4.56
CA SER A 99 0.06 -14.38 -5.84
C SER A 99 1.52 -14.06 -6.09
N PHE A 100 1.92 -12.79 -5.93
CA PHE A 100 3.28 -12.32 -6.15
C PHE A 100 4.29 -12.98 -5.20
N ALA A 101 3.95 -13.05 -3.90
CA ALA A 101 4.80 -13.64 -2.89
C ALA A 101 4.96 -15.16 -3.10
N LYS A 102 3.87 -15.87 -3.46
CA LYS A 102 3.89 -17.30 -3.78
C LYS A 102 4.76 -17.59 -5.00
N GLU A 103 4.59 -16.84 -6.09
CA GLU A 103 5.34 -17.03 -7.33
C GLU A 103 6.85 -16.87 -7.14
N ARG A 104 7.25 -15.92 -6.29
CA ARG A 104 8.65 -15.56 -6.07
C ARG A 104 9.26 -16.13 -4.79
N GLY A 105 8.49 -16.90 -4.02
CA GLY A 105 8.96 -17.47 -2.74
C GLY A 105 9.26 -16.44 -1.67
N LEU A 106 8.58 -15.26 -1.70
CA LEU A 106 8.82 -14.17 -0.77
C LEU A 106 8.04 -14.39 0.54
N LYS A 107 8.64 -14.01 1.66
CA LYS A 107 8.03 -14.08 2.99
C LYS A 107 7.45 -12.72 3.37
N LEU A 108 6.37 -12.35 2.72
CA LEU A 108 5.62 -11.11 2.98
C LEU A 108 4.24 -11.42 3.54
N SER A 109 3.68 -10.49 4.31
CA SER A 109 2.36 -10.62 4.91
C SER A 109 1.62 -9.28 4.93
N SER A 110 0.28 -9.36 5.01
CA SER A 110 -0.57 -8.19 5.22
C SER A 110 -0.54 -7.77 6.69
N LEU A 111 -0.22 -6.51 6.95
CA LEU A 111 -0.32 -5.90 8.28
C LEU A 111 -1.76 -5.46 8.58
N VAL A 112 -2.41 -4.79 7.62
CA VAL A 112 -3.77 -4.26 7.76
C VAL A 112 -4.36 -3.88 6.40
N ALA A 113 -5.68 -4.04 6.25
CA ALA A 113 -6.45 -3.48 5.15
C ALA A 113 -6.78 -2.00 5.42
N VAL A 114 -6.76 -1.16 4.39
CA VAL A 114 -6.95 0.28 4.53
C VAL A 114 -8.11 0.81 3.67
N HIS A 115 -8.15 0.48 2.38
CA HIS A 115 -9.18 1.01 1.48
C HIS A 115 -9.42 0.09 0.27
N ILE A 116 -10.53 0.30 -0.40
CA ILE A 116 -10.87 -0.31 -1.69
C ILE A 116 -10.80 0.76 -2.78
N GLU A 117 -10.27 0.39 -3.92
CA GLU A 117 -10.23 1.19 -5.14
C GLU A 117 -11.01 0.47 -6.24
N PRO A 118 -12.28 0.83 -6.50
CA PRO A 118 -13.06 0.19 -7.56
C PRO A 118 -12.38 0.38 -8.92
N MET A 119 -12.08 -0.73 -9.59
CA MET A 119 -11.50 -0.72 -10.94
C MET A 119 -12.51 -0.22 -11.97
N GLY A 120 -12.07 0.59 -12.92
CA GLY A 120 -12.97 1.22 -13.91
C GLY A 120 -12.65 0.87 -15.36
N VAL A 121 -13.70 0.90 -16.21
CA VAL A 121 -13.60 0.82 -17.66
C VAL A 121 -13.64 2.22 -18.24
N TYR A 122 -12.67 2.57 -19.06
CA TYR A 122 -12.52 3.91 -19.66
C TYR A 122 -12.45 3.83 -21.17
N SER A 123 -12.87 4.91 -21.83
CA SER A 123 -12.70 5.11 -23.26
C SER A 123 -12.63 6.61 -23.58
N LYS A 124 -11.81 6.97 -24.54
CA LYS A 124 -11.85 8.29 -25.19
C LYS A 124 -12.77 8.33 -26.42
N LYS A 125 -13.06 7.16 -27.00
CA LYS A 125 -13.80 7.02 -28.26
C LYS A 125 -15.30 6.82 -28.05
N PHE A 126 -15.69 6.15 -26.96
CA PHE A 126 -17.06 5.72 -26.68
C PHE A 126 -17.58 6.35 -25.37
N LYS A 127 -18.90 6.43 -25.25
CA LYS A 127 -19.58 7.06 -24.10
C LYS A 127 -20.24 6.07 -23.15
N ASP A 128 -20.28 4.80 -23.51
CA ASP A 128 -20.84 3.73 -22.69
C ASP A 128 -20.21 2.37 -23.07
N VAL A 129 -20.47 1.37 -22.24
CA VAL A 129 -19.99 -0.02 -22.48
C VAL A 129 -20.99 -0.85 -23.28
N LYS A 130 -22.16 -0.32 -23.64
CA LYS A 130 -23.18 -1.04 -24.42
C LYS A 130 -22.91 -0.91 -25.94
N SER A 131 -22.20 0.13 -26.32
CA SER A 131 -21.88 0.47 -27.70
C SER A 131 -20.54 -0.15 -28.19
N VAL A 132 -20.11 -1.25 -27.56
CA VAL A 132 -18.86 -1.93 -27.96
C VAL A 132 -18.95 -2.40 -29.41
N PRO A 133 -18.06 -1.92 -30.32
CA PRO A 133 -18.07 -2.35 -31.72
C PRO A 133 -17.55 -3.78 -31.88
N ASP A 134 -17.88 -4.39 -33.00
CA ASP A 134 -17.32 -5.69 -33.36
C ASP A 134 -15.80 -5.59 -33.54
N GLY A 135 -15.06 -6.56 -32.97
CA GLY A 135 -13.61 -6.58 -33.01
C GLY A 135 -12.93 -5.51 -32.13
N ALA A 136 -13.63 -4.85 -31.20
CA ALA A 136 -13.08 -3.83 -30.31
C ALA A 136 -11.81 -4.32 -29.58
N LYS A 137 -10.83 -3.44 -29.48
CA LYS A 137 -9.60 -3.67 -28.71
C LYS A 137 -9.78 -3.16 -27.28
N ILE A 138 -9.65 -4.03 -26.31
CA ILE A 138 -9.79 -3.71 -24.87
C ILE A 138 -8.47 -4.03 -24.17
N ALA A 139 -7.83 -3.00 -23.62
CA ALA A 139 -6.60 -3.14 -22.85
C ALA A 139 -6.90 -3.48 -21.39
N ILE A 140 -6.16 -4.44 -20.82
CA ILE A 140 -6.26 -4.85 -19.41
C ILE A 140 -4.88 -5.02 -18.78
N PRO A 141 -4.75 -5.04 -17.43
CA PRO A 141 -3.49 -5.39 -16.76
C PRO A 141 -3.03 -6.80 -17.11
N ASN A 142 -1.71 -6.99 -17.21
CA ASN A 142 -1.09 -8.28 -17.55
C ASN A 142 -0.67 -9.13 -16.33
N ASP A 143 -0.79 -8.60 -15.11
CA ASP A 143 -0.59 -9.44 -13.94
C ASP A 143 -1.83 -10.32 -13.67
N PRO A 144 -1.63 -11.57 -13.18
CA PRO A 144 -2.73 -12.54 -13.11
C PRO A 144 -3.95 -12.06 -12.34
N THR A 145 -3.75 -11.35 -11.22
CA THR A 145 -4.84 -10.96 -10.34
C THR A 145 -5.60 -9.74 -10.85
N ASN A 146 -4.91 -8.71 -11.37
CA ASN A 146 -5.59 -7.56 -11.96
C ASN A 146 -6.12 -7.87 -13.36
N GLY A 147 -5.46 -8.74 -14.13
CA GLY A 147 -5.97 -9.26 -15.42
C GLY A 147 -7.30 -10.00 -15.22
N GLY A 148 -7.34 -10.97 -14.32
CA GLY A 148 -8.56 -11.70 -13.98
C GLY A 148 -9.66 -10.81 -13.41
N ARG A 149 -9.30 -9.84 -12.55
CA ARG A 149 -10.22 -8.81 -12.05
C ARG A 149 -10.80 -7.97 -13.19
N ALA A 150 -9.97 -7.52 -14.13
CA ALA A 150 -10.41 -6.74 -15.28
C ALA A 150 -11.37 -7.52 -16.17
N LEU A 151 -11.11 -8.81 -16.43
CA LEU A 151 -12.03 -9.67 -17.16
C LEU A 151 -13.39 -9.81 -16.45
N ARG A 152 -13.39 -9.92 -15.11
CA ARG A 152 -14.63 -9.93 -14.31
C ARG A 152 -15.39 -8.61 -14.47
N VAL A 153 -14.73 -7.47 -14.37
CA VAL A 153 -15.34 -6.14 -14.57
C VAL A 153 -15.99 -6.02 -15.96
N LEU A 154 -15.33 -6.53 -17.00
CA LEU A 154 -15.87 -6.52 -18.37
C LEU A 154 -17.06 -7.49 -18.54
N ALA A 155 -17.02 -8.63 -17.86
CA ALA A 155 -18.15 -9.56 -17.85
C ALA A 155 -19.36 -8.99 -17.11
N ASP A 156 -19.15 -8.35 -15.96
CA ASP A 156 -20.19 -7.67 -15.18
C ASP A 156 -20.78 -6.47 -15.95
N ALA A 157 -19.97 -5.83 -16.80
CA ALA A 157 -20.43 -4.80 -17.74
C ALA A 157 -21.23 -5.37 -18.95
N GLY A 158 -21.33 -6.69 -19.07
CA GLY A 158 -22.08 -7.38 -20.13
C GLY A 158 -21.40 -7.44 -21.49
N ILE A 159 -20.09 -7.27 -21.55
CA ILE A 159 -19.33 -7.29 -22.83
C ILE A 159 -19.14 -8.72 -23.33
N PHE A 160 -18.89 -9.66 -22.42
CA PHE A 160 -18.80 -11.11 -22.68
C PHE A 160 -19.11 -11.89 -21.40
N GLY A 161 -19.14 -13.21 -21.45
CA GLY A 161 -19.22 -14.09 -20.27
C GLY A 161 -17.84 -14.64 -19.90
N LEU A 162 -17.75 -15.18 -18.69
CA LEU A 162 -16.63 -16.00 -18.24
C LEU A 162 -17.12 -17.41 -17.90
N LYS A 163 -16.27 -18.41 -18.04
CA LYS A 163 -16.55 -19.78 -17.59
C LYS A 163 -16.96 -19.81 -16.14
N ASP A 164 -17.77 -20.77 -15.73
CA ASP A 164 -18.15 -20.97 -14.32
C ASP A 164 -16.92 -21.28 -13.47
N GLY A 165 -16.91 -20.76 -12.25
CA GLY A 165 -15.85 -20.99 -11.28
C GLY A 165 -14.52 -20.27 -11.55
N VAL A 166 -14.47 -19.37 -12.55
CA VAL A 166 -13.29 -18.53 -12.78
C VAL A 166 -13.08 -17.61 -11.57
N GLY A 167 -11.96 -17.83 -10.88
CA GLY A 167 -11.54 -17.04 -9.72
C GLY A 167 -10.81 -15.75 -10.11
N VAL A 168 -10.03 -15.22 -9.14
CA VAL A 168 -9.27 -13.97 -9.29
C VAL A 168 -8.16 -14.02 -10.35
N ASN A 169 -7.76 -15.21 -10.79
CA ASN A 169 -6.70 -15.41 -11.78
C ASN A 169 -7.26 -15.84 -13.15
N GLY A 170 -8.47 -15.39 -13.51
CA GLY A 170 -9.04 -15.60 -14.84
C GLY A 170 -8.13 -15.08 -15.96
N THR A 171 -8.16 -15.75 -17.11
CA THR A 171 -7.35 -15.42 -18.28
C THR A 171 -8.25 -15.16 -19.50
N PRO A 172 -7.76 -14.55 -20.59
CA PRO A 172 -8.54 -14.40 -21.81
C PRO A 172 -9.07 -15.73 -22.39
N ALA A 173 -8.43 -16.87 -22.09
CA ALA A 173 -8.90 -18.20 -22.49
C ALA A 173 -10.18 -18.66 -21.75
N ASP A 174 -10.55 -17.94 -20.70
CA ASP A 174 -11.78 -18.22 -19.94
C ASP A 174 -12.99 -17.41 -20.40
N ILE A 175 -12.81 -16.57 -21.41
CA ILE A 175 -13.90 -15.80 -22.03
C ILE A 175 -14.82 -16.74 -22.80
N VAL A 176 -16.13 -16.59 -22.57
CA VAL A 176 -17.22 -17.24 -23.31
C VAL A 176 -18.23 -16.17 -23.78
N ASN A 177 -19.10 -16.54 -24.72
CA ASN A 177 -20.14 -15.62 -25.21
C ASN A 177 -19.60 -14.29 -25.75
N ASN A 178 -18.45 -14.28 -26.40
CA ASN A 178 -17.83 -13.09 -26.99
C ASN A 178 -18.47 -12.75 -28.36
N ALA A 179 -19.75 -12.34 -28.31
CA ALA A 179 -20.53 -12.06 -29.52
C ALA A 179 -20.01 -10.86 -30.34
N LYS A 180 -19.23 -9.99 -29.73
CA LYS A 180 -18.61 -8.82 -30.35
C LYS A 180 -17.17 -9.07 -30.83
N ASN A 181 -16.66 -10.29 -30.71
CA ASN A 181 -15.29 -10.63 -31.11
C ASN A 181 -14.24 -9.70 -30.51
N VAL A 182 -14.45 -9.20 -29.29
CA VAL A 182 -13.52 -8.28 -28.65
C VAL A 182 -12.15 -8.92 -28.50
N LYS A 183 -11.12 -8.09 -28.66
CA LYS A 183 -9.70 -8.49 -28.57
C LYS A 183 -9.12 -7.93 -27.29
N ILE A 184 -8.70 -8.82 -26.41
CA ILE A 184 -8.03 -8.44 -25.16
C ILE A 184 -6.56 -8.20 -25.44
N LEU A 185 -6.05 -7.06 -24.97
CA LEU A 185 -4.66 -6.66 -25.03
C LEU A 185 -4.13 -6.53 -23.61
N GLU A 186 -3.28 -7.48 -23.21
CA GLU A 186 -2.68 -7.50 -21.88
C GLU A 186 -1.41 -6.67 -21.87
N MET A 187 -1.31 -5.73 -20.93
CA MET A 187 -0.14 -4.86 -20.79
C MET A 187 0.06 -4.42 -19.35
N GLU A 188 1.24 -3.91 -19.05
CA GLU A 188 1.57 -3.42 -17.70
C GLU A 188 0.55 -2.38 -17.22
N ALA A 189 0.04 -2.53 -15.98
CA ALA A 189 -1.03 -1.67 -15.45
C ALA A 189 -0.68 -0.17 -15.48
N ALA A 190 0.59 0.17 -15.27
CA ALA A 190 1.07 1.55 -15.25
C ALA A 190 0.98 2.27 -16.61
N VAL A 191 0.93 1.52 -17.73
CA VAL A 191 0.86 2.13 -19.07
C VAL A 191 -0.57 2.29 -19.58
N LEU A 192 -1.53 1.58 -19.00
CA LEU A 192 -2.93 1.56 -19.47
C LEU A 192 -3.57 2.96 -19.65
N PRO A 193 -3.39 3.94 -18.75
CA PRO A 193 -3.97 5.27 -18.97
C PRO A 193 -3.49 5.97 -20.25
N ARG A 194 -2.27 5.65 -20.69
CA ARG A 194 -1.68 6.24 -21.90
C ARG A 194 -2.12 5.57 -23.18
N THR A 195 -2.73 4.38 -23.10
CA THR A 195 -3.19 3.62 -24.26
C THR A 195 -4.57 4.01 -24.74
N LEU A 196 -5.29 4.89 -24.01
CA LEU A 196 -6.67 5.28 -24.30
C LEU A 196 -6.87 5.91 -25.70
N ASP A 197 -5.81 6.43 -26.30
CA ASP A 197 -5.87 6.95 -27.69
C ASP A 197 -5.78 5.82 -28.73
N ASP A 198 -5.14 4.70 -28.39
CA ASP A 198 -4.82 3.63 -29.32
C ASP A 198 -5.84 2.46 -29.28
N VAL A 199 -6.52 2.29 -28.14
CA VAL A 199 -7.52 1.22 -27.91
C VAL A 199 -8.94 1.77 -27.92
N ASP A 200 -9.91 0.87 -27.93
CA ASP A 200 -11.31 1.26 -27.86
C ASP A 200 -11.76 1.44 -26.40
N TYR A 201 -11.31 0.55 -25.53
CA TYR A 201 -11.51 0.63 -24.07
C TYR A 201 -10.26 0.19 -23.34
N ALA A 202 -10.09 0.66 -22.10
CA ALA A 202 -9.10 0.15 -21.17
C ALA A 202 -9.72 -0.04 -19.79
N VAL A 203 -9.36 -1.15 -19.12
CA VAL A 203 -9.71 -1.39 -17.71
C VAL A 203 -8.53 -0.98 -16.86
N ILE A 204 -8.69 0.06 -16.05
CA ILE A 204 -7.58 0.73 -15.39
C ILE A 204 -7.77 0.69 -13.87
N ASN A 205 -6.73 0.30 -13.15
CA ASN A 205 -6.66 0.41 -11.70
C ASN A 205 -6.79 1.86 -11.26
N SER A 206 -7.56 2.12 -10.21
CA SER A 206 -7.94 3.49 -9.81
C SER A 206 -6.75 4.37 -9.44
N ASN A 207 -5.69 3.84 -8.82
CA ASN A 207 -4.48 4.61 -8.52
C ASN A 207 -3.81 5.16 -9.80
N PHE A 208 -3.75 4.37 -10.88
CA PHE A 208 -3.20 4.83 -12.16
C PHE A 208 -4.17 5.77 -12.90
N ALA A 209 -5.48 5.56 -12.79
CA ALA A 209 -6.46 6.49 -13.31
C ALA A 209 -6.36 7.85 -12.62
N LEU A 210 -6.34 7.87 -11.29
CA LEU A 210 -6.21 9.08 -10.47
C LEU A 210 -4.89 9.83 -10.75
N SER A 211 -3.78 9.11 -10.98
CA SER A 211 -2.48 9.72 -11.25
C SER A 211 -2.41 10.53 -12.55
N VAL A 212 -3.32 10.27 -13.48
CA VAL A 212 -3.46 11.02 -14.74
C VAL A 212 -4.71 11.93 -14.76
N GLY A 213 -5.35 12.12 -13.60
CA GLY A 213 -6.51 13.00 -13.45
C GLY A 213 -7.84 12.40 -13.85
N LEU A 214 -7.91 11.11 -14.17
CA LEU A 214 -9.17 10.38 -14.40
C LEU A 214 -9.81 10.02 -13.07
N ASN A 215 -11.07 10.37 -12.89
CA ASN A 215 -11.81 10.07 -11.68
C ASN A 215 -12.68 8.82 -11.89
N PRO A 216 -12.47 7.71 -11.13
CA PRO A 216 -13.21 6.46 -11.32
C PRO A 216 -14.74 6.60 -11.21
N THR A 217 -15.24 7.55 -10.41
CA THR A 217 -16.69 7.75 -10.24
C THR A 217 -17.34 8.69 -11.26
N LYS A 218 -16.52 9.42 -12.05
CA LYS A 218 -17.04 10.41 -13.01
C LYS A 218 -16.69 10.08 -14.45
N ASP A 219 -15.47 9.58 -14.67
CA ASP A 219 -14.90 9.42 -16.00
C ASP A 219 -14.94 7.98 -16.50
N SER A 220 -15.19 7.00 -15.61
CA SER A 220 -15.38 5.61 -16.04
C SER A 220 -16.76 5.40 -16.63
N LEU A 221 -16.84 4.53 -17.60
CA LEU A 221 -18.09 4.09 -18.24
C LEU A 221 -18.76 2.95 -17.48
N PHE A 222 -17.99 2.23 -16.67
CA PHE A 222 -18.41 1.18 -15.76
C PHE A 222 -17.39 1.02 -14.64
N THR A 223 -17.82 0.74 -13.42
CA THR A 223 -16.93 0.47 -12.28
C THR A 223 -17.30 -0.83 -11.61
N GLU A 224 -16.29 -1.48 -11.03
CA GLU A 224 -16.47 -2.58 -10.10
C GLU A 224 -17.31 -2.15 -8.88
N ALA A 225 -17.98 -3.12 -8.26
CA ALA A 225 -18.71 -2.91 -7.01
C ALA A 225 -17.75 -2.53 -5.85
N LYS A 226 -18.25 -1.71 -4.91
CA LYS A 226 -17.42 -1.16 -3.81
C LYS A 226 -17.16 -2.16 -2.68
N ASP A 227 -17.84 -3.29 -2.66
CA ASP A 227 -17.73 -4.39 -1.69
C ASP A 227 -16.80 -5.52 -2.20
N SER A 228 -15.90 -5.19 -3.10
CA SER A 228 -14.99 -6.14 -3.72
C SER A 228 -13.92 -6.68 -2.74
N PRO A 229 -13.37 -7.90 -2.98
CA PRO A 229 -12.35 -8.51 -2.11
C PRO A 229 -10.96 -7.87 -2.25
N TYR A 230 -10.83 -6.82 -3.05
CA TYR A 230 -9.56 -6.20 -3.41
C TYR A 230 -9.19 -5.01 -2.51
N ALA A 231 -9.39 -5.16 -1.18
CA ALA A 231 -8.92 -4.15 -0.25
C ALA A 231 -7.40 -3.98 -0.33
N ASN A 232 -6.95 -2.75 -0.50
CA ASN A 232 -5.56 -2.35 -0.46
C ASN A 232 -5.02 -2.45 0.96
N ILE A 233 -3.83 -2.98 1.10
CA ILE A 233 -3.20 -3.35 2.36
C ILE A 233 -1.83 -2.69 2.53
N VAL A 234 -1.46 -2.45 3.78
CA VAL A 234 -0.05 -2.29 4.14
C VAL A 234 0.55 -3.70 4.25
N ALA A 235 1.63 -3.96 3.51
CA ALA A 235 2.36 -5.21 3.59
C ALA A 235 3.71 -5.00 4.28
N VAL A 236 4.16 -6.05 4.99
CA VAL A 236 5.40 -6.12 5.76
C VAL A 236 6.08 -7.46 5.53
N ARG A 237 7.34 -7.62 5.93
CA ARG A 237 7.97 -8.94 6.03
C ARG A 237 7.25 -9.79 7.08
N ALA A 238 7.07 -11.07 6.81
CA ALA A 238 6.25 -11.95 7.64
C ALA A 238 6.78 -12.14 9.07
N ASP A 239 8.08 -11.91 9.28
CA ASP A 239 8.77 -12.02 10.56
C ASP A 239 9.01 -10.67 11.27
N ASP A 240 8.53 -9.56 10.69
CA ASP A 240 8.74 -8.22 11.25
C ASP A 240 7.64 -7.84 12.24
N ASN A 241 7.96 -7.98 13.53
CA ASN A 241 7.04 -7.70 14.63
C ASN A 241 7.36 -6.41 15.40
N ARG A 242 8.12 -5.49 14.82
CA ARG A 242 8.52 -4.24 15.47
C ARG A 242 7.31 -3.40 15.89
N GLU A 243 7.38 -2.82 17.10
CA GLU A 243 6.32 -1.96 17.67
C GLU A 243 5.95 -0.80 16.74
N VAL A 244 6.93 -0.25 16.02
CA VAL A 244 6.71 0.86 15.09
C VAL A 244 5.71 0.52 13.97
N LEU A 245 5.62 -0.76 13.56
CA LEU A 245 4.63 -1.21 12.59
C LEU A 245 3.22 -1.23 13.18
N GLN A 246 3.08 -1.49 14.49
CA GLN A 246 1.78 -1.39 15.18
C GLN A 246 1.34 0.09 15.31
N LYS A 247 2.30 1.02 15.50
CA LYS A 247 2.01 2.45 15.44
C LYS A 247 1.54 2.88 14.05
N LEU A 248 2.20 2.40 12.98
CA LEU A 248 1.77 2.62 11.59
C LEU A 248 0.35 2.09 11.36
N LYS A 249 0.09 0.82 11.77
CA LYS A 249 -1.24 0.22 11.68
C LYS A 249 -2.31 1.08 12.35
N SER A 250 -2.09 1.48 13.60
CA SER A 250 -3.05 2.29 14.35
C SER A 250 -3.27 3.68 13.74
N ALA A 251 -2.21 4.31 13.22
CA ALA A 251 -2.32 5.61 12.58
C ALA A 251 -3.11 5.55 11.27
N ILE A 252 -2.82 4.56 10.40
CA ILE A 252 -3.40 4.47 9.05
C ILE A 252 -4.86 3.98 9.06
N THR A 253 -5.31 3.35 10.15
CA THR A 253 -6.72 2.95 10.34
C THR A 253 -7.46 3.83 11.34
N SER A 254 -6.99 5.05 11.58
CA SER A 254 -7.63 5.99 12.48
C SER A 254 -8.90 6.60 11.87
N PRO A 255 -9.88 7.06 12.70
CA PRO A 255 -11.04 7.80 12.22
C PRO A 255 -10.68 9.00 11.34
N ALA A 256 -9.60 9.71 11.66
CA ALA A 256 -9.13 10.84 10.85
C ALA A 256 -8.72 10.43 9.43
N VAL A 257 -8.14 9.24 9.24
CA VAL A 257 -7.83 8.70 7.89
C VAL A 257 -9.11 8.34 7.15
N ARG A 258 -10.10 7.76 7.83
CA ARG A 258 -11.41 7.51 7.22
C ARG A 258 -12.02 8.78 6.67
N ASP A 259 -12.08 9.83 7.49
CA ASP A 259 -12.66 11.12 7.11
C ASP A 259 -11.85 11.75 5.96
N PHE A 260 -10.53 11.72 6.01
CA PHE A 260 -9.65 12.18 4.94
C PHE A 260 -9.93 11.47 3.60
N ILE A 261 -10.08 10.13 3.61
CA ILE A 261 -10.38 9.35 2.40
C ILE A 261 -11.74 9.76 1.83
N LEU A 262 -12.77 9.85 2.68
CA LEU A 262 -14.13 10.19 2.25
C LEU A 262 -14.21 11.61 1.66
N GLU A 263 -13.56 12.58 2.30
CA GLU A 263 -13.54 13.97 1.87
C GLU A 263 -12.74 14.16 0.57
N LYS A 264 -11.52 13.61 0.52
CA LYS A 264 -10.61 13.82 -0.61
C LYS A 264 -11.05 13.08 -1.87
N TYR A 265 -11.45 11.80 -1.73
CA TYR A 265 -11.69 10.93 -2.89
C TYR A 265 -13.17 10.77 -3.27
N LYS A 266 -14.12 11.21 -2.42
CA LYS A 266 -15.56 11.32 -2.74
C LYS A 266 -16.13 10.05 -3.39
N GLY A 267 -15.72 8.88 -2.89
CA GLY A 267 -16.19 7.57 -3.35
C GLY A 267 -15.35 6.90 -4.45
N SER A 268 -14.31 7.56 -4.99
CA SER A 268 -13.32 6.92 -5.87
C SER A 268 -12.38 5.98 -5.10
N VAL A 269 -12.24 6.23 -3.79
CA VAL A 269 -11.54 5.40 -2.82
C VAL A 269 -12.46 5.26 -1.61
N VAL A 270 -12.61 4.03 -1.09
CA VAL A 270 -13.54 3.71 -0.01
C VAL A 270 -12.79 3.11 1.17
N PRO A 271 -12.93 3.62 2.40
CA PRO A 271 -12.32 3.01 3.58
C PRO A 271 -12.77 1.55 3.77
N ALA A 272 -11.83 0.68 4.21
CA ALA A 272 -12.07 -0.75 4.43
C ALA A 272 -11.72 -1.21 5.87
N PHE A 273 -11.83 -0.30 6.86
CA PHE A 273 -11.60 -0.55 8.27
C PHE A 273 -12.64 0.13 9.15
#